data_1fd1003d7f3f5b9f149181b24c4623ed
#
_entry.id   1fd1003d7f3f5b9f149181b24c4623ed
#
_cell.length_a   1.000
_cell.length_b   1.000
_cell.length_c   1.000
_cell.angle_alpha   90.00
_cell.angle_beta   90.00
_cell.angle_gamma   90.00
#
_symmetry.space_group_name_H-M   'P 1'
#
loop_
_entity.id
_entity.type
_entity.pdbx_description
1 polymer ?
#
loop_
_entity_poly.entity_id
_entity_poly.type
_entity_poly.pdbx_seq_one_letter_code
_entity_poly.pdbx_strand_id
1 'polypeptide(L)'
;DVLDGATPTQNVLQSQLSAGLDFAFISDHDSGKNHMLMDSLTSQRNIPFIPSMEISPSWGHFNVFPLDGGAKLEIDPSSSSIEEIIDDAKRMGAEVISVNHPYISYGYFHSLEAGSATGEFDPRFDLVELNYGGSFERDLERMYSFWNKGLAIYLTAGSDTHDVWDGNTGGMRMYVHIPENPTVEGFVENIKNGHAFATSGPLVEPGYIFGSQIRITPGDELELPFKLMSVNNLKSVQLISDGEVADSLDLQHAGIETDISFTVRPEEDSWYSIIIEDNKGEKAYSNPVWVVPTEYEY
;
A
#
# COMPACT_ATOMS: atom_id res chain seq x y z
N ASP A 1 -20.91 2.37 -8.67
CA ASP A 1 -20.90 2.13 -10.10
C ASP A 1 -22.03 1.19 -10.49
N VAL A 2 -22.73 1.47 -11.59
CA VAL A 2 -23.89 0.69 -12.03
C VAL A 2 -23.49 -0.65 -12.63
N LEU A 3 -22.23 -0.80 -13.02
CA LEU A 3 -21.71 -2.01 -13.66
C LEU A 3 -21.02 -2.94 -12.66
N ASP A 4 -20.34 -2.40 -11.66
CA ASP A 4 -19.43 -3.16 -10.82
C ASP A 4 -19.91 -3.29 -9.36
N GLY A 5 -20.82 -2.46 -8.90
CA GLY A 5 -21.25 -2.49 -7.50
C GLY A 5 -22.77 -2.55 -7.34
N ALA A 6 -23.32 -3.74 -7.26
CA ALA A 6 -24.72 -3.92 -6.87
C ALA A 6 -24.95 -3.82 -5.36
N THR A 7 -23.91 -3.55 -4.58
CA THR A 7 -23.95 -3.56 -3.12
C THR A 7 -24.31 -2.18 -2.57
N PRO A 8 -25.36 -2.06 -1.73
CA PRO A 8 -25.68 -0.82 -1.04
C PRO A 8 -24.51 -0.34 -0.16
N THR A 9 -24.23 0.97 -0.13
CA THR A 9 -23.15 1.60 0.64
C THR A 9 -23.10 1.16 2.11
N GLN A 10 -24.25 0.98 2.75
CA GLN A 10 -24.33 0.46 4.13
C GLN A 10 -23.79 -0.96 4.28
N ASN A 11 -23.92 -1.80 3.26
CA ASN A 11 -23.38 -3.17 3.26
C ASN A 11 -21.88 -3.17 3.00
N VAL A 12 -21.38 -2.25 2.19
CA VAL A 12 -19.93 -2.01 2.00
C VAL A 12 -19.31 -1.66 3.35
N LEU A 13 -19.84 -0.66 4.06
CA LEU A 13 -19.37 -0.31 5.39
C LEU A 13 -19.43 -1.50 6.35
N GLN A 14 -20.54 -2.23 6.37
CA GLN A 14 -20.70 -3.39 7.26
C GLN A 14 -19.68 -4.48 6.95
N SER A 15 -19.36 -4.71 5.68
CA SER A 15 -18.35 -5.68 5.25
C SER A 15 -16.96 -5.26 5.74
N GLN A 16 -16.59 -3.98 5.58
CA GLN A 16 -15.31 -3.44 6.05
C GLN A 16 -15.16 -3.60 7.58
N LEU A 17 -16.20 -3.25 8.33
CA LEU A 17 -16.19 -3.41 9.79
C LEU A 17 -16.11 -4.88 10.23
N SER A 18 -16.81 -5.77 9.52
CA SER A 18 -16.77 -7.21 9.78
C SER A 18 -15.40 -7.81 9.47
N ALA A 19 -14.67 -7.23 8.52
CA ALA A 19 -13.27 -7.57 8.22
C ALA A 19 -12.27 -7.00 9.24
N GLY A 20 -12.73 -6.17 10.19
CA GLY A 20 -11.89 -5.55 11.24
C GLY A 20 -11.08 -4.37 10.74
N LEU A 21 -11.55 -3.63 9.73
CA LEU A 21 -10.90 -2.40 9.27
C LEU A 21 -11.29 -1.25 10.20
N ASP A 22 -10.29 -0.43 10.57
CA ASP A 22 -10.45 0.72 11.48
C ASP A 22 -10.90 1.99 10.75
N PHE A 23 -10.65 2.06 9.43
CA PHE A 23 -11.06 3.15 8.55
C PHE A 23 -12.09 2.65 7.55
N ALA A 24 -13.11 3.45 7.28
CA ALA A 24 -14.02 3.22 6.17
C ALA A 24 -13.46 3.86 4.90
N PHE A 25 -13.54 3.14 3.79
CA PHE A 25 -13.03 3.55 2.49
C PHE A 25 -14.08 3.26 1.43
N ILE A 26 -14.29 4.17 0.47
CA ILE A 26 -15.06 3.91 -0.73
C ILE A 26 -14.41 4.65 -1.90
N SER A 27 -14.16 3.93 -3.00
CA SER A 27 -13.48 4.44 -4.19
C SER A 27 -14.20 3.97 -5.45
N ASP A 28 -15.43 4.47 -5.64
CA ASP A 28 -16.20 4.18 -6.85
C ASP A 28 -15.48 4.71 -8.10
N HIS A 29 -15.62 4.02 -9.23
CA HIS A 29 -15.08 4.45 -10.51
C HIS A 29 -15.61 5.83 -10.91
N ASP A 30 -14.69 6.78 -11.08
CA ASP A 30 -14.93 8.15 -11.57
C ASP A 30 -16.04 8.92 -10.85
N SER A 31 -16.36 8.53 -9.59
CA SER A 31 -17.55 9.03 -8.91
C SER A 31 -17.39 9.16 -7.40
N GLY A 32 -17.69 10.34 -6.87
CA GLY A 32 -17.83 10.61 -5.43
C GLY A 32 -19.29 10.58 -4.93
N LYS A 33 -20.25 10.04 -5.68
CA LYS A 33 -21.67 10.12 -5.33
C LYS A 33 -22.04 9.46 -4.01
N ASN A 34 -21.33 8.41 -3.62
CA ASN A 34 -21.59 7.68 -2.38
C ASN A 34 -20.90 8.29 -1.16
N HIS A 35 -20.03 9.28 -1.30
CA HIS A 35 -19.29 9.89 -0.19
C HIS A 35 -20.22 10.45 0.89
N MET A 36 -21.24 11.23 0.52
CA MET A 36 -22.17 11.81 1.50
C MET A 36 -22.92 10.75 2.32
N LEU A 37 -23.30 9.66 1.69
CA LEU A 37 -24.00 8.57 2.38
C LEU A 37 -23.02 7.82 3.31
N MET A 38 -21.81 7.52 2.82
CA MET A 38 -20.78 6.86 3.62
C MET A 38 -20.39 7.72 4.82
N ASP A 39 -20.17 9.02 4.63
CA ASP A 39 -19.86 9.97 5.70
C ASP A 39 -20.96 9.99 6.78
N SER A 40 -22.22 10.02 6.38
CA SER A 40 -23.37 9.96 7.30
C SER A 40 -23.39 8.64 8.09
N LEU A 41 -23.11 7.51 7.45
CA LEU A 41 -23.14 6.19 8.09
C LEU A 41 -21.97 5.99 9.06
N THR A 42 -20.79 6.51 8.73
CA THR A 42 -19.58 6.40 9.54
C THR A 42 -19.60 7.36 10.72
N SER A 43 -20.06 8.60 10.52
CA SER A 43 -20.25 9.60 11.59
C SER A 43 -21.18 9.09 12.69
N GLN A 44 -22.27 8.40 12.36
CA GLN A 44 -23.19 7.79 13.32
C GLN A 44 -22.52 6.69 14.18
N ARG A 45 -21.41 6.13 13.72
CA ARG A 45 -20.65 5.05 14.38
C ARG A 45 -19.32 5.50 14.95
N ASN A 46 -18.98 6.78 14.77
CA ASN A 46 -17.69 7.36 15.15
C ASN A 46 -16.50 6.60 14.51
N ILE A 47 -16.61 6.29 13.20
CA ILE A 47 -15.58 5.62 12.41
C ILE A 47 -14.96 6.64 11.46
N PRO A 48 -13.62 6.76 11.38
CA PRO A 48 -12.99 7.61 10.40
C PRO A 48 -13.33 7.15 8.96
N PHE A 49 -13.71 8.10 8.11
CA PHE A 49 -14.00 7.83 6.70
C PHE A 49 -13.00 8.57 5.81
N ILE A 50 -12.42 7.84 4.86
CA ILE A 50 -11.51 8.39 3.86
C ILE A 50 -12.25 8.42 2.53
N PRO A 51 -12.75 9.59 2.09
CA PRO A 51 -13.37 9.72 0.78
C PRO A 51 -12.32 9.56 -0.32
N SER A 52 -12.57 8.63 -1.22
CA SER A 52 -11.67 8.25 -2.31
C SER A 52 -12.44 8.08 -3.61
N MET A 53 -11.72 8.11 -4.72
CA MET A 53 -12.24 7.80 -6.05
C MET A 53 -11.22 6.97 -6.80
N GLU A 54 -11.66 5.99 -7.55
CA GLU A 54 -10.82 5.31 -8.52
C GLU A 54 -10.99 5.96 -9.89
N ILE A 55 -10.01 6.76 -10.32
CA ILE A 55 -9.99 7.35 -11.66
C ILE A 55 -9.55 6.26 -12.64
N SER A 56 -10.38 5.95 -13.64
CA SER A 56 -10.33 4.69 -14.36
C SER A 56 -10.24 4.83 -15.88
N PRO A 57 -9.17 5.41 -16.45
CA PRO A 57 -8.91 5.29 -17.87
C PRO A 57 -8.65 3.83 -18.27
N SER A 58 -8.87 3.49 -19.54
CA SER A 58 -8.72 2.12 -20.06
C SER A 58 -7.29 1.55 -20.02
N TRP A 59 -6.32 2.36 -19.62
CA TRP A 59 -4.89 2.03 -19.58
C TRP A 59 -4.27 2.09 -18.17
N GLY A 60 -5.07 2.30 -17.12
CA GLY A 60 -4.61 2.34 -15.74
C GLY A 60 -5.71 2.79 -14.80
N HIS A 61 -5.68 2.34 -13.53
CA HIS A 61 -6.59 2.81 -12.51
C HIS A 61 -5.80 3.44 -11.37
N PHE A 62 -6.38 4.51 -10.79
CA PHE A 62 -5.69 5.32 -9.79
C PHE A 62 -6.63 5.67 -8.64
N ASN A 63 -6.37 5.15 -7.44
CA ASN A 63 -7.05 5.63 -6.25
C ASN A 63 -6.47 6.97 -5.81
N VAL A 64 -7.33 7.94 -5.59
CA VAL A 64 -6.96 9.29 -5.15
C VAL A 64 -7.72 9.65 -3.87
N PHE A 65 -6.99 10.07 -2.82
CA PHE A 65 -7.56 10.34 -1.51
C PHE A 65 -6.66 11.21 -0.60
N PRO A 66 -7.19 11.78 0.53
CA PRO A 66 -8.61 11.99 0.74
C PRO A 66 -9.13 13.02 -0.26
N LEU A 67 -10.43 13.00 -0.52
CA LEU A 67 -11.04 13.96 -1.43
C LEU A 67 -11.86 15.01 -0.66
N ASP A 68 -11.95 16.21 -1.21
CA ASP A 68 -12.85 17.26 -0.72
C ASP A 68 -14.32 16.82 -0.84
N GLY A 69 -15.17 17.28 0.09
CA GLY A 69 -16.59 17.01 0.03
C GLY A 69 -17.22 17.52 -1.27
N GLY A 70 -17.79 16.59 -2.04
CA GLY A 70 -18.40 16.91 -3.33
C GLY A 70 -17.43 17.00 -4.50
N ALA A 71 -16.20 16.50 -4.33
CA ALA A 71 -15.20 16.40 -5.40
C ALA A 71 -15.77 15.73 -6.66
N LYS A 72 -15.43 16.27 -7.82
CA LYS A 72 -15.85 15.78 -9.13
C LYS A 72 -14.71 15.92 -10.12
N LEU A 73 -14.59 14.96 -11.00
CA LEU A 73 -13.72 15.06 -12.16
C LEU A 73 -14.13 16.22 -13.08
N GLU A 74 -13.15 16.98 -13.53
CA GLU A 74 -13.31 17.99 -14.58
C GLU A 74 -12.75 17.51 -15.92
N ILE A 75 -12.02 16.41 -15.91
CA ILE A 75 -11.48 15.72 -17.09
C ILE A 75 -12.36 14.55 -17.50
N ASP A 76 -12.16 14.05 -18.72
CA ASP A 76 -12.64 12.77 -19.18
C ASP A 76 -11.48 11.76 -19.07
N PRO A 77 -11.48 10.83 -18.08
CA PRO A 77 -10.37 9.89 -17.87
C PRO A 77 -10.03 9.07 -19.12
N SER A 78 -11.03 8.78 -19.96
CA SER A 78 -10.85 7.97 -21.17
C SER A 78 -9.94 8.59 -22.22
N SER A 79 -9.78 9.91 -22.19
CA SER A 79 -8.98 10.68 -23.15
C SER A 79 -7.80 11.44 -22.51
N SER A 80 -7.71 11.44 -21.18
CA SER A 80 -6.69 12.19 -20.44
C SER A 80 -5.36 11.43 -20.34
N SER A 81 -4.29 12.20 -20.18
CA SER A 81 -2.96 11.68 -19.86
C SER A 81 -2.79 11.46 -18.35
N ILE A 82 -1.75 10.73 -17.95
CA ILE A 82 -1.39 10.56 -16.53
C ILE A 82 -1.14 11.91 -15.84
N GLU A 83 -0.55 12.88 -16.51
CA GLU A 83 -0.30 14.22 -15.97
C GLU A 83 -1.62 14.94 -15.67
N GLU A 84 -2.58 14.92 -16.59
CA GLU A 84 -3.90 15.52 -16.41
C GLU A 84 -4.69 14.83 -15.29
N ILE A 85 -4.60 13.50 -15.17
CA ILE A 85 -5.22 12.73 -14.08
C ILE A 85 -4.65 13.17 -12.72
N ILE A 86 -3.32 13.25 -12.60
CA ILE A 86 -2.65 13.68 -11.36
C ILE A 86 -3.03 15.12 -10.99
N ASP A 87 -3.07 16.01 -11.98
CA ASP A 87 -3.40 17.42 -11.75
C ASP A 87 -4.87 17.60 -11.33
N ASP A 88 -5.79 16.84 -11.93
CA ASP A 88 -7.21 16.87 -11.54
C ASP A 88 -7.44 16.23 -10.16
N ALA A 89 -6.73 15.15 -9.83
CA ALA A 89 -6.74 14.55 -8.49
C ALA A 89 -6.32 15.57 -7.42
N LYS A 90 -5.23 16.30 -7.64
CA LYS A 90 -4.76 17.36 -6.73
C LYS A 90 -5.76 18.52 -6.62
N ARG A 91 -6.40 18.90 -7.72
CA ARG A 91 -7.48 19.92 -7.72
C ARG A 91 -8.67 19.49 -6.85
N MET A 92 -8.96 18.17 -6.79
CA MET A 92 -10.01 17.59 -5.94
C MET A 92 -9.60 17.45 -4.45
N GLY A 93 -8.41 17.89 -4.07
CA GLY A 93 -7.90 17.83 -2.70
C GLY A 93 -7.09 16.56 -2.39
N ALA A 94 -6.87 15.66 -3.35
CA ALA A 94 -6.11 14.44 -3.11
C ALA A 94 -4.68 14.73 -2.67
N GLU A 95 -4.29 14.15 -1.56
CA GLU A 95 -2.92 14.18 -1.03
C GLU A 95 -2.13 12.91 -1.40
N VAL A 96 -2.84 11.81 -1.67
CA VAL A 96 -2.28 10.51 -2.03
C VAL A 96 -2.84 10.09 -3.38
N ILE A 97 -1.97 9.58 -4.22
CA ILE A 97 -2.30 8.94 -5.50
C ILE A 97 -1.67 7.55 -5.49
N SER A 98 -2.50 6.52 -5.63
CA SER A 98 -2.10 5.13 -5.72
C SER A 98 -2.33 4.59 -7.13
N VAL A 99 -1.33 3.91 -7.68
CA VAL A 99 -1.49 3.11 -8.91
C VAL A 99 -2.08 1.77 -8.51
N ASN A 100 -3.31 1.48 -8.93
CA ASN A 100 -4.01 0.24 -8.59
C ASN A 100 -3.63 -0.89 -9.56
N HIS A 101 -3.67 -2.14 -9.09
CA HIS A 101 -3.46 -3.39 -9.85
C HIS A 101 -2.60 -3.20 -11.13
N PRO A 102 -1.33 -2.75 -10.99
CA PRO A 102 -0.55 -2.11 -12.06
C PRO A 102 -0.22 -3.00 -13.24
N TYR A 103 -0.30 -4.32 -13.09
CA TYR A 103 0.09 -5.30 -14.11
C TYR A 103 -1.04 -6.20 -14.61
N ILE A 104 -2.30 -5.93 -14.28
CA ILE A 104 -3.41 -6.55 -15.03
C ILE A 104 -3.45 -6.00 -16.46
N SER A 105 -4.27 -6.57 -17.35
CA SER A 105 -4.27 -6.25 -18.78
C SER A 105 -4.55 -4.78 -19.13
N TYR A 106 -5.17 -4.04 -18.24
CA TYR A 106 -5.42 -2.59 -18.31
C TYR A 106 -4.75 -1.82 -17.17
N GLY A 107 -3.77 -2.41 -16.50
CA GLY A 107 -2.98 -1.75 -15.45
C GLY A 107 -1.98 -0.77 -16.03
N TYR A 108 -1.65 0.28 -15.26
CA TYR A 108 -0.81 1.39 -15.73
C TYR A 108 0.57 0.94 -16.20
N PHE A 109 1.28 0.13 -15.41
CA PHE A 109 2.62 -0.30 -15.81
C PHE A 109 2.59 -1.30 -16.97
N HIS A 110 1.58 -2.16 -17.03
CA HIS A 110 1.37 -3.01 -18.19
C HIS A 110 1.17 -2.18 -19.47
N SER A 111 0.29 -1.18 -19.41
CA SER A 111 -0.03 -0.31 -20.54
C SER A 111 1.14 0.59 -20.94
N LEU A 112 1.92 1.06 -19.96
CA LEU A 112 3.12 1.86 -20.21
C LEU A 112 4.18 1.05 -20.95
N GLU A 113 4.43 -0.19 -20.55
CA GLU A 113 5.37 -1.10 -21.20
C GLU A 113 4.90 -1.53 -22.60
N ALA A 114 3.58 -1.65 -22.79
CA ALA A 114 2.98 -1.94 -24.08
C ALA A 114 2.90 -0.71 -25.02
N GLY A 115 3.19 0.49 -24.53
CA GLY A 115 3.05 1.75 -25.26
C GLY A 115 1.60 2.15 -25.54
N SER A 116 0.65 1.68 -24.73
CA SER A 116 -0.78 1.99 -24.83
C SER A 116 -1.29 2.97 -23.76
N ALA A 117 -0.48 3.28 -22.74
CA ALA A 117 -0.80 4.35 -21.80
C ALA A 117 -0.77 5.71 -22.47
N THR A 118 -1.64 6.63 -22.05
CA THR A 118 -1.65 8.01 -22.53
C THR A 118 -0.70 8.86 -21.70
N GLY A 119 0.32 9.42 -22.33
CA GLY A 119 1.42 10.14 -21.69
C GLY A 119 2.64 9.25 -21.43
N GLU A 120 3.69 9.88 -20.88
CA GLU A 120 4.92 9.20 -20.49
C GLU A 120 4.84 8.79 -19.01
N PHE A 121 5.87 8.07 -18.53
CA PHE A 121 5.97 7.74 -17.11
C PHE A 121 6.05 9.02 -16.24
N ASP A 122 5.10 9.18 -15.35
CA ASP A 122 5.07 10.29 -14.37
C ASP A 122 5.21 9.71 -12.95
N PRO A 123 6.29 10.04 -12.23
CA PRO A 123 6.55 9.51 -10.89
C PRO A 123 5.80 10.24 -9.75
N ARG A 124 4.87 11.16 -10.06
CA ARG A 124 4.16 11.98 -9.06
C ARG A 124 3.03 11.25 -8.33
N PHE A 125 2.98 9.93 -8.38
CA PHE A 125 2.15 9.10 -7.50
C PHE A 125 2.93 8.67 -6.26
N ASP A 126 2.22 8.36 -5.19
CA ASP A 126 2.81 8.06 -3.89
C ASP A 126 2.89 6.55 -3.62
N LEU A 127 1.92 5.78 -4.13
CA LEU A 127 1.72 4.38 -3.80
C LEU A 127 1.53 3.51 -5.04
N VAL A 128 1.87 2.23 -4.88
CA VAL A 128 1.58 1.15 -5.84
C VAL A 128 0.92 -0.01 -5.10
N GLU A 129 -0.19 -0.47 -5.63
CA GLU A 129 -0.99 -1.51 -5.03
C GLU A 129 -0.43 -2.91 -5.32
N LEU A 130 -0.35 -3.72 -4.26
CA LEU A 130 -0.31 -5.18 -4.35
C LEU A 130 -1.74 -5.70 -4.36
N ASN A 131 -2.27 -6.00 -5.54
CA ASN A 131 -3.64 -6.46 -5.69
C ASN A 131 -3.74 -7.98 -5.55
N TYR A 132 -4.77 -8.42 -4.81
CA TYR A 132 -5.12 -9.83 -4.68
C TYR A 132 -5.67 -10.39 -6.00
N GLY A 133 -4.83 -10.98 -6.81
CA GLY A 133 -5.15 -11.49 -8.16
C GLY A 133 -4.19 -10.98 -9.23
N GLY A 134 -3.29 -10.07 -8.88
CA GLY A 134 -2.20 -9.60 -9.74
C GLY A 134 -0.96 -10.50 -9.70
N SER A 135 0.06 -10.10 -10.44
CA SER A 135 1.39 -10.71 -10.38
C SER A 135 2.24 -9.98 -9.34
N PHE A 136 2.17 -10.38 -8.08
CA PHE A 136 2.97 -9.77 -7.01
C PHE A 136 4.47 -9.72 -7.31
N GLU A 137 4.99 -10.68 -8.06
CA GLU A 137 6.41 -10.70 -8.45
C GLU A 137 6.76 -9.47 -9.29
N ARG A 138 5.96 -9.16 -10.32
CA ARG A 138 6.18 -7.98 -11.18
C ARG A 138 5.96 -6.67 -10.42
N ASP A 139 4.96 -6.63 -9.54
CA ASP A 139 4.70 -5.46 -8.70
C ASP A 139 5.91 -5.19 -7.80
N LEU A 140 6.44 -6.23 -7.14
CA LEU A 140 7.62 -6.13 -6.28
C LEU A 140 8.88 -5.77 -7.06
N GLU A 141 9.14 -6.39 -8.22
CA GLU A 141 10.27 -6.04 -9.09
C GLU A 141 10.23 -4.55 -9.48
N ARG A 142 9.04 -4.02 -9.79
CA ARG A 142 8.86 -2.60 -10.08
C ARG A 142 9.17 -1.73 -8.86
N MET A 143 8.66 -2.10 -7.68
CA MET A 143 8.92 -1.39 -6.44
C MET A 143 10.40 -1.39 -6.09
N TYR A 144 11.08 -2.53 -6.16
CA TYR A 144 12.52 -2.63 -5.94
C TYR A 144 13.31 -1.73 -6.92
N SER A 145 12.87 -1.67 -8.19
CA SER A 145 13.46 -0.74 -9.16
C SER A 145 13.29 0.73 -8.79
N PHE A 146 12.21 1.11 -8.10
CA PHE A 146 12.03 2.46 -7.58
C PHE A 146 12.93 2.70 -6.38
N TRP A 147 12.97 1.78 -5.42
CA TRP A 147 13.79 1.90 -4.22
C TRP A 147 15.29 1.90 -4.54
N ASN A 148 15.74 1.12 -5.53
CA ASN A 148 17.12 1.16 -6.03
C ASN A 148 17.50 2.50 -6.67
N LYS A 149 16.53 3.33 -7.04
CA LYS A 149 16.72 4.70 -7.52
C LYS A 149 16.52 5.77 -6.43
N GLY A 150 16.28 5.35 -5.19
CA GLY A 150 15.99 6.25 -4.07
C GLY A 150 14.61 6.94 -4.17
N LEU A 151 13.67 6.39 -4.96
CA LEU A 151 12.33 6.94 -5.06
C LEU A 151 11.47 6.48 -3.88
N ALA A 152 10.95 7.44 -3.12
CA ALA A 152 10.05 7.20 -1.99
C ALA A 152 8.61 6.97 -2.48
N ILE A 153 8.41 5.91 -3.26
CA ILE A 153 7.13 5.37 -3.69
C ILE A 153 6.91 4.09 -2.87
N TYR A 154 5.75 3.91 -2.26
CA TYR A 154 5.55 2.85 -1.29
C TYR A 154 4.47 1.86 -1.72
N LEU A 155 4.50 0.66 -1.12
CA LEU A 155 3.47 -0.34 -1.32
C LEU A 155 2.19 0.06 -0.62
N THR A 156 1.06 -0.20 -1.28
CA THR A 156 -0.26 -0.28 -0.66
C THR A 156 -0.91 -1.62 -1.00
N ALA A 157 -2.07 -1.89 -0.44
CA ALA A 157 -2.83 -3.09 -0.73
C ALA A 157 -4.33 -2.81 -0.70
N GLY A 158 -5.03 -3.43 -1.62
CA GLY A 158 -6.47 -3.38 -1.72
C GLY A 158 -7.05 -4.77 -2.00
N SER A 159 -8.31 -4.98 -1.66
CA SER A 159 -9.05 -6.20 -1.98
C SER A 159 -9.85 -6.07 -3.28
N ASP A 160 -9.97 -4.85 -3.80
CA ASP A 160 -10.73 -4.52 -5.02
C ASP A 160 -12.14 -5.16 -5.00
N THR A 161 -12.82 -5.03 -3.85
CA THR A 161 -14.09 -5.71 -3.59
C THR A 161 -15.24 -4.92 -4.19
N HIS A 162 -15.87 -5.48 -5.23
CA HIS A 162 -17.02 -4.93 -5.91
C HIS A 162 -18.34 -5.45 -5.35
N ASP A 163 -18.33 -6.62 -4.74
CA ASP A 163 -19.51 -7.29 -4.19
C ASP A 163 -19.19 -7.88 -2.82
N VAL A 164 -19.96 -7.48 -1.80
CA VAL A 164 -19.78 -7.98 -0.42
C VAL A 164 -20.22 -9.44 -0.22
N TRP A 165 -20.88 -10.04 -1.19
CA TRP A 165 -21.36 -11.43 -1.13
C TRP A 165 -20.30 -12.42 -1.58
N ASP A 166 -19.58 -12.07 -2.63
CA ASP A 166 -18.50 -12.87 -3.24
C ASP A 166 -17.12 -12.25 -3.03
N GLY A 167 -17.07 -11.00 -2.56
CA GLY A 167 -15.86 -10.24 -2.38
C GLY A 167 -15.06 -10.68 -1.16
N ASN A 168 -13.76 -10.56 -1.27
CA ASN A 168 -12.80 -10.83 -0.20
C ASN A 168 -12.42 -9.54 0.55
N THR A 169 -13.42 -8.81 1.07
CA THR A 169 -13.20 -7.54 1.77
C THR A 169 -12.11 -7.67 2.84
N GLY A 170 -11.03 -6.91 2.70
CA GLY A 170 -9.87 -6.95 3.59
C GLY A 170 -9.06 -8.24 3.52
N GLY A 171 -9.22 -9.08 2.50
CA GLY A 171 -8.38 -10.26 2.28
C GLY A 171 -6.93 -9.90 2.05
N MET A 172 -6.68 -8.83 1.31
CA MET A 172 -5.41 -8.11 1.30
C MET A 172 -5.64 -6.74 1.90
N ARG A 173 -4.82 -6.31 2.83
CA ARG A 173 -5.00 -5.06 3.60
C ARG A 173 -3.69 -4.41 3.99
N MET A 174 -3.78 -3.13 4.36
CA MET A 174 -2.69 -2.37 4.95
C MET A 174 -2.79 -2.30 6.46
N TYR A 175 -1.65 -2.36 7.12
CA TYR A 175 -1.46 -1.88 8.49
C TYR A 175 -0.56 -0.65 8.44
N VAL A 176 -1.10 0.47 8.93
CA VAL A 176 -0.41 1.77 8.94
C VAL A 176 -0.06 2.11 10.39
N HIS A 177 1.22 2.44 10.65
CA HIS A 177 1.65 2.88 11.97
C HIS A 177 1.15 4.30 12.24
N ILE A 178 0.26 4.44 13.21
CA ILE A 178 -0.25 5.74 13.69
C ILE A 178 0.02 5.81 15.18
N PRO A 179 0.91 6.71 15.67
CA PRO A 179 1.38 6.71 17.05
C PRO A 179 0.34 7.19 18.08
N GLU A 180 -0.72 7.85 17.62
CA GLU A 180 -1.79 8.41 18.45
C GLU A 180 -3.15 7.84 18.03
N ASN A 181 -4.23 8.55 18.38
CA ASN A 181 -5.57 8.15 17.96
C ASN A 181 -5.67 8.16 16.42
N PRO A 182 -6.31 7.14 15.81
CA PRO A 182 -6.42 7.04 14.37
C PRO A 182 -7.31 8.17 13.81
N THR A 183 -6.69 9.07 13.03
CA THR A 183 -7.37 10.12 12.26
C THR A 183 -7.08 9.95 10.78
N VAL A 184 -7.90 10.56 9.92
CA VAL A 184 -7.69 10.54 8.47
C VAL A 184 -6.36 11.20 8.12
N GLU A 185 -6.05 12.34 8.73
CA GLU A 185 -4.80 13.06 8.52
C GLU A 185 -3.59 12.22 8.93
N GLY A 186 -3.66 11.56 10.11
CA GLY A 186 -2.61 10.67 10.58
C GLY A 186 -2.43 9.44 9.67
N PHE A 187 -3.51 8.89 9.13
CA PHE A 187 -3.44 7.81 8.14
C PHE A 187 -2.74 8.28 6.87
N VAL A 188 -3.17 9.40 6.30
CA VAL A 188 -2.63 9.98 5.06
C VAL A 188 -1.15 10.29 5.20
N GLU A 189 -0.75 10.96 6.27
CA GLU A 189 0.65 11.30 6.54
C GLU A 189 1.52 10.03 6.63
N ASN A 190 1.09 9.04 7.41
CA ASN A 190 1.91 7.86 7.64
C ASN A 190 1.97 6.92 6.44
N ILE A 191 0.89 6.77 5.66
CA ILE A 191 0.93 5.93 4.45
C ILE A 191 1.83 6.54 3.37
N LYS A 192 1.84 7.87 3.23
CA LYS A 192 2.74 8.61 2.32
C LYS A 192 4.21 8.48 2.70
N ASN A 193 4.49 8.33 3.97
CA ASN A 193 5.86 8.12 4.48
C ASN A 193 6.28 6.64 4.46
N GLY A 194 5.42 5.73 3.99
CA GLY A 194 5.70 4.31 3.94
C GLY A 194 5.68 3.61 5.30
N HIS A 195 5.11 4.26 6.34
CA HIS A 195 4.97 3.71 7.70
C HIS A 195 3.91 2.61 7.74
N ALA A 196 4.03 1.64 6.84
CA ALA A 196 2.99 0.65 6.60
C ALA A 196 3.56 -0.66 6.04
N PHE A 197 2.77 -1.72 6.15
CA PHE A 197 3.00 -2.97 5.45
C PHE A 197 1.69 -3.55 4.91
N ALA A 198 1.78 -4.30 3.83
CA ALA A 198 0.66 -5.01 3.20
C ALA A 198 0.61 -6.45 3.70
N THR A 199 -0.58 -7.04 3.92
CA THR A 199 -0.69 -8.42 4.36
C THR A 199 -2.00 -9.08 3.95
N SER A 200 -1.93 -10.39 3.68
CA SER A 200 -3.08 -11.30 3.61
C SER A 200 -3.22 -12.19 4.86
N GLY A 201 -2.28 -12.10 5.82
CA GLY A 201 -2.33 -12.94 7.02
C GLY A 201 -1.31 -12.58 8.10
N PRO A 202 -0.01 -12.79 7.87
CA PRO A 202 1.03 -12.49 8.87
C PRO A 202 1.08 -11.02 9.26
N LEU A 203 1.44 -10.76 10.51
CA LEU A 203 1.63 -9.42 11.07
C LEU A 203 3.08 -9.22 11.50
N VAL A 204 3.53 -7.97 11.52
CA VAL A 204 4.87 -7.59 11.96
C VAL A 204 4.85 -6.32 12.81
N GLU A 205 5.60 -6.35 13.92
CA GLU A 205 6.01 -5.17 14.67
C GLU A 205 7.49 -4.94 14.39
N PRO A 206 7.87 -3.90 13.62
CA PRO A 206 9.26 -3.64 13.32
C PRO A 206 9.93 -2.85 14.45
N GLY A 207 11.23 -3.11 14.69
CA GLY A 207 12.02 -2.29 15.61
C GLY A 207 12.34 -0.89 15.08
N TYR A 208 12.36 -0.73 13.75
CA TYR A 208 12.41 0.55 13.06
C TYR A 208 11.19 0.69 12.17
N ILE A 209 10.48 1.80 12.29
CA ILE A 209 9.26 2.07 11.51
C ILE A 209 9.61 1.98 10.02
N PHE A 210 8.85 1.21 9.25
CA PHE A 210 8.99 1.14 7.79
C PHE A 210 8.86 2.54 7.18
N GLY A 211 9.54 2.80 6.07
CA GLY A 211 9.63 4.13 5.46
C GLY A 211 10.65 5.06 6.13
N SER A 212 11.07 4.79 7.37
CA SER A 212 12.02 5.65 8.08
C SER A 212 13.46 5.51 7.57
N GLN A 213 14.26 6.56 7.82
CA GLN A 213 15.68 6.59 7.51
C GLN A 213 16.52 6.39 8.77
N ILE A 214 17.45 5.44 8.72
CA ILE A 214 18.46 5.18 9.76
C ILE A 214 19.82 5.71 9.29
N ARG A 215 20.53 6.40 10.16
CA ARG A 215 21.90 6.85 9.91
C ARG A 215 22.88 6.05 10.75
N ILE A 216 23.94 5.56 10.16
CA ILE A 216 24.99 4.79 10.81
C ILE A 216 26.35 5.20 10.24
N THR A 217 27.45 4.79 10.88
CA THR A 217 28.78 4.86 10.27
C THR A 217 28.91 3.78 9.18
N PRO A 218 29.55 4.08 8.02
CA PRO A 218 29.76 3.06 6.97
C PRO A 218 30.43 1.80 7.52
N GLY A 219 29.85 0.63 7.23
CA GLY A 219 30.36 -0.67 7.65
C GLY A 219 30.07 -1.06 9.10
N ASP A 220 29.47 -0.18 9.90
CA ASP A 220 29.01 -0.55 11.23
C ASP A 220 27.87 -1.60 11.15
N GLU A 221 27.79 -2.40 12.20
CA GLU A 221 26.75 -3.41 12.33
C GLU A 221 25.42 -2.78 12.73
N LEU A 222 24.37 -3.08 11.98
CA LEU A 222 23.00 -2.67 12.27
C LEU A 222 22.13 -3.90 12.46
N GLU A 223 21.51 -3.99 13.64
CA GLU A 223 20.48 -4.99 13.93
C GLU A 223 19.11 -4.48 13.45
N LEU A 224 18.40 -5.30 12.71
CA LEU A 224 17.03 -5.06 12.25
C LEU A 224 16.09 -6.04 12.97
N PRO A 225 15.55 -5.67 14.15
CA PRO A 225 14.68 -6.55 14.92
C PRO A 225 13.23 -6.47 14.45
N PHE A 226 12.55 -7.62 14.49
CA PHE A 226 11.14 -7.77 14.14
C PHE A 226 10.45 -8.74 15.09
N LYS A 227 9.23 -8.44 15.48
CA LYS A 227 8.30 -9.38 16.09
C LYS A 227 7.29 -9.81 15.05
N LEU A 228 7.23 -11.11 14.76
CA LEU A 228 6.41 -11.69 13.71
C LEU A 228 5.26 -12.50 14.32
N MET A 229 4.08 -12.46 13.70
CA MET A 229 2.90 -13.18 14.18
C MET A 229 2.09 -13.74 13.01
N SER A 230 1.54 -14.95 13.15
CA SER A 230 0.48 -15.49 12.29
C SER A 230 -0.34 -16.55 13.01
N VAL A 231 -1.66 -16.45 12.90
CA VAL A 231 -2.59 -17.47 13.43
C VAL A 231 -2.43 -18.82 12.75
N ASN A 232 -1.84 -18.87 11.57
CA ASN A 232 -1.57 -20.10 10.80
C ASN A 232 -0.20 -20.71 11.09
N ASN A 233 0.51 -20.24 12.10
CA ASN A 233 1.93 -20.44 12.37
C ASN A 233 2.83 -19.88 11.26
N LEU A 234 3.95 -19.34 11.68
CA LEU A 234 4.98 -18.82 10.79
C LEU A 234 5.69 -19.93 10.03
N LYS A 235 6.06 -19.67 8.78
CA LYS A 235 6.81 -20.60 7.93
C LYS A 235 8.21 -20.08 7.64
N SER A 236 8.33 -18.85 7.16
CA SER A 236 9.61 -18.24 6.78
C SER A 236 9.53 -16.72 6.79
N VAL A 237 10.71 -16.10 6.85
CA VAL A 237 10.88 -14.68 6.60
C VAL A 237 12.12 -14.49 5.74
N GLN A 238 12.05 -13.53 4.80
CA GLN A 238 13.15 -13.12 3.94
C GLN A 238 13.44 -11.65 4.17
N LEU A 239 14.73 -11.31 4.28
CA LEU A 239 15.22 -9.95 4.20
C LEU A 239 15.55 -9.66 2.74
N ILE A 240 15.02 -8.58 2.21
CA ILE A 240 15.23 -8.14 0.83
C ILE A 240 16.07 -6.87 0.84
N SER A 241 17.09 -6.81 0.00
CA SER A 241 17.87 -5.61 -0.30
C SER A 241 18.26 -5.64 -1.78
N ASP A 242 18.30 -4.48 -2.41
CA ASP A 242 18.64 -4.30 -3.83
C ASP A 242 17.80 -5.14 -4.82
N GLY A 243 16.62 -5.60 -4.37
CA GLY A 243 15.73 -6.47 -5.15
C GLY A 243 16.00 -7.96 -5.03
N GLU A 244 16.97 -8.36 -4.21
CA GLU A 244 17.37 -9.75 -4.00
C GLU A 244 17.15 -10.19 -2.55
N VAL A 245 17.06 -11.49 -2.33
CA VAL A 245 17.01 -12.05 -0.97
C VAL A 245 18.42 -11.95 -0.35
N ALA A 246 18.61 -11.00 0.57
CA ALA A 246 19.87 -10.80 1.27
C ALA A 246 20.09 -11.85 2.39
N ASP A 247 19.01 -12.24 3.08
CA ASP A 247 19.04 -13.27 4.12
C ASP A 247 17.64 -13.91 4.28
N SER A 248 17.57 -15.07 4.96
CA SER A 248 16.31 -15.74 5.21
C SER A 248 16.35 -16.65 6.44
N LEU A 249 15.22 -16.77 7.15
CA LEU A 249 15.07 -17.66 8.29
C LEU A 249 13.90 -18.63 8.06
N ASP A 250 14.14 -19.91 8.34
CA ASP A 250 13.09 -20.94 8.44
C ASP A 250 12.42 -20.82 9.82
N LEU A 251 11.11 -20.62 9.83
CA LEU A 251 10.31 -20.41 11.03
C LEU A 251 9.30 -21.55 11.29
N GLN A 252 9.42 -22.70 10.63
CA GLN A 252 8.44 -23.80 10.73
C GLN A 252 8.22 -24.30 12.18
N HIS A 253 9.15 -24.03 13.08
CA HIS A 253 9.07 -24.41 14.50
C HIS A 253 8.84 -23.23 15.44
N ALA A 254 8.70 -22.01 14.93
CA ALA A 254 8.52 -20.79 15.73
C ALA A 254 7.10 -20.65 16.32
N GLY A 255 6.11 -21.38 15.77
CA GLY A 255 4.72 -21.27 16.20
C GLY A 255 4.01 -20.03 15.64
N ILE A 256 3.11 -19.44 16.44
CA ILE A 256 2.28 -18.31 16.03
C ILE A 256 2.95 -16.95 16.21
N GLU A 257 4.00 -16.87 17.01
CA GLU A 257 4.71 -15.62 17.34
C GLU A 257 6.20 -15.90 17.56
N THR A 258 7.06 -15.02 17.09
CA THR A 258 8.51 -15.07 17.36
C THR A 258 9.16 -13.71 17.19
N ASP A 259 10.21 -13.47 17.98
CA ASP A 259 11.13 -12.36 17.78
C ASP A 259 12.32 -12.83 16.96
N ILE A 260 12.71 -12.03 15.98
CA ILE A 260 13.89 -12.28 15.13
C ILE A 260 14.71 -10.98 14.98
N SER A 261 15.95 -11.11 14.54
CA SER A 261 16.76 -9.99 14.09
C SER A 261 17.62 -10.41 12.89
N PHE A 262 17.77 -9.52 11.93
CA PHE A 262 18.77 -9.63 10.88
C PHE A 262 19.91 -8.64 11.17
N THR A 263 21.15 -9.05 10.92
CA THR A 263 22.35 -8.21 11.07
C THR A 263 22.86 -7.81 9.70
N VAL A 264 22.96 -6.52 9.44
CA VAL A 264 23.48 -5.98 8.18
C VAL A 264 24.65 -5.02 8.42
N ARG A 265 25.49 -4.80 7.39
CA ARG A 265 26.66 -3.90 7.44
C ARG A 265 26.76 -3.08 6.15
N PRO A 266 25.87 -2.11 5.95
CA PRO A 266 25.87 -1.31 4.74
C PRO A 266 27.06 -0.34 4.70
N GLU A 267 27.73 -0.32 3.57
CA GLU A 267 28.87 0.58 3.26
C GLU A 267 28.40 1.84 2.51
N GLU A 268 27.26 1.74 1.82
CA GLU A 268 26.63 2.77 1.02
C GLU A 268 25.12 2.80 1.23
N ASP A 269 24.43 3.81 0.68
CA ASP A 269 22.97 3.95 0.80
C ASP A 269 22.28 2.66 0.37
N SER A 270 21.45 2.13 1.26
CA SER A 270 20.79 0.84 1.10
C SER A 270 19.35 0.91 1.60
N TRP A 271 18.57 -0.07 1.22
CA TRP A 271 17.22 -0.25 1.78
C TRP A 271 17.00 -1.73 2.15
N TYR A 272 16.16 -1.96 3.15
CA TYR A 272 15.82 -3.30 3.61
C TYR A 272 14.30 -3.41 3.81
N SER A 273 13.70 -4.43 3.20
CA SER A 273 12.32 -4.81 3.43
C SER A 273 12.22 -6.29 3.80
N ILE A 274 11.08 -6.75 4.30
CA ILE A 274 10.87 -8.16 4.62
C ILE A 274 9.63 -8.71 3.93
N ILE A 275 9.70 -10.00 3.60
CA ILE A 275 8.57 -10.82 3.18
C ILE A 275 8.40 -11.93 4.20
N ILE A 276 7.22 -12.03 4.80
CA ILE A 276 6.87 -13.06 5.77
C ILE A 276 5.87 -14.00 5.12
N GLU A 277 6.05 -15.33 5.31
CA GLU A 277 5.10 -16.34 4.84
C GLU A 277 4.67 -17.21 6.01
N ASP A 278 3.37 -17.55 6.06
CA ASP A 278 2.82 -18.50 7.01
C ASP A 278 2.58 -19.89 6.38
N ASN A 279 2.15 -20.87 7.21
CA ASN A 279 1.92 -22.24 6.76
C ASN A 279 0.70 -22.43 5.84
N LYS A 280 -0.09 -21.39 5.61
CA LYS A 280 -1.16 -21.36 4.61
C LYS A 280 -0.72 -20.72 3.29
N GLY A 281 0.50 -20.17 3.24
CA GLY A 281 1.02 -19.43 2.11
C GLY A 281 0.58 -17.98 2.06
N GLU A 282 -0.11 -17.49 3.12
CA GLU A 282 -0.41 -16.08 3.27
C GLU A 282 0.87 -15.31 3.55
N LYS A 283 0.93 -14.07 3.05
CA LYS A 283 2.16 -13.28 3.14
C LYS A 283 1.95 -11.87 3.65
N ALA A 284 3.01 -11.32 4.22
CA ALA A 284 3.13 -9.89 4.48
C ALA A 284 4.36 -9.32 3.76
N TYR A 285 4.23 -8.09 3.29
CA TYR A 285 5.24 -7.37 2.51
C TYR A 285 5.42 -6.00 3.13
N SER A 286 6.63 -5.69 3.60
CA SER A 286 6.89 -4.39 4.20
C SER A 286 7.33 -3.35 3.18
N ASN A 287 7.08 -2.08 3.48
CA ASN A 287 7.85 -1.00 2.91
C ASN A 287 9.31 -1.05 3.41
N PRO A 288 10.25 -0.38 2.77
CA PRO A 288 11.65 -0.44 3.16
C PRO A 288 11.92 0.37 4.44
N VAL A 289 12.98 -0.01 5.13
CA VAL A 289 13.74 0.90 6.00
C VAL A 289 14.94 1.36 5.18
N TRP A 290 15.15 2.67 5.11
CA TRP A 290 16.27 3.28 4.41
C TRP A 290 17.46 3.40 5.34
N VAL A 291 18.62 2.95 4.92
CA VAL A 291 19.87 3.07 5.70
C VAL A 291 20.87 3.92 4.94
N VAL A 292 21.29 5.01 5.57
CA VAL A 292 22.20 6.01 4.98
C VAL A 292 23.46 6.07 5.83
N PRO A 293 24.54 5.40 5.39
CA PRO A 293 25.83 5.53 6.03
C PRO A 293 26.34 6.98 5.89
N THR A 294 26.71 7.59 7.00
CA THR A 294 27.19 8.97 7.04
C THR A 294 28.42 9.04 7.93
N GLU A 295 29.55 9.49 7.38
CA GLU A 295 30.71 9.82 8.22
C GLU A 295 30.35 10.97 9.14
N TYR A 296 30.48 10.77 10.47
CA TYR A 296 30.38 11.86 11.42
C TYR A 296 31.68 12.68 11.35
N GLU A 297 31.61 13.89 10.82
CA GLU A 297 32.66 14.89 11.05
C GLU A 297 32.59 15.28 12.54
N TYR A 298 33.67 14.95 13.29
CA TYR A 298 33.89 15.35 14.69
C TYR A 298 34.35 16.81 14.78
#